data_4aeff6cc1477458f526ee765305e8864
#
_entry.id   4aeff6cc1477458f526ee765305e8864
#
_cell.length_a   1.000
_cell.length_b   1.000
_cell.length_c   1.000
_cell.angle_alpha   90.00
_cell.angle_beta   90.00
_cell.angle_gamma   90.00
#
_symmetry.space_group_name_H-M   'P 1'
#
loop_
_entity.id
_entity.type
_entity.pdbx_description
1 polymer ?
#
loop_
_entity_poly.entity_id
_entity_poly.type
_entity_poly.pdbx_seq_one_letter_code
_entity_poly.pdbx_strand_id
1 'polypeptide(L)'
;IQLQNLPQNHLPDLREARELVKTGNYEAMEFLYDDIPDTLSQLIRTAFVPREGMKFIVADFSAIEARVLSHLAKEEWRSEVFKNNGDIYCASASAMFGVPVEKHGVNAHLRQKGKIAELALGYGGSVGALTVMGALEMGLTEDELQPLVDSWRSANPNIVQFWWAVDRCVKKTIKERIDTETHGIHFYYKSGMLFIELPSGRRLSYVKPKMGVNKFGSESVVYEGVGGTKKWEQIESYGPKFVENIVQAISRDILAYAMRTLSHCFICGHVHDELIIECSEDVSLDAICEQMGRTPPWIPGLLLRADGYECDFYKKD
;
A
#
# COMPACT_ATOMS: atom_id res chain seq x y z
N ILE A 1 1.78 13.27 16.26
CA ILE A 1 1.08 11.99 16.52
C ILE A 1 1.24 11.13 15.27
N GLN A 2 1.60 9.87 15.46
CA GLN A 2 1.68 8.89 14.36
C GLN A 2 0.34 8.14 14.32
N LEU A 3 -0.63 8.68 13.58
CA LEU A 3 -1.99 8.13 13.48
C LEU A 3 -2.03 6.66 13.04
N GLN A 4 -1.12 6.26 12.16
CA GLN A 4 -1.01 4.87 11.68
C GLN A 4 -0.71 3.85 12.80
N ASN A 5 -0.08 4.29 13.89
CA ASN A 5 0.31 3.43 15.01
C ASN A 5 -0.76 3.36 16.13
N LEU A 6 -1.84 4.12 16.01
CA LEU A 6 -2.95 4.02 16.95
C LEU A 6 -3.69 2.68 16.74
N PRO A 7 -4.23 2.07 17.80
CA PRO A 7 -5.00 0.84 17.70
C PRO A 7 -6.15 0.95 16.69
N GLN A 8 -6.43 -0.13 15.99
CA GLN A 8 -7.59 -0.20 15.10
C GLN A 8 -8.84 -0.52 15.93
N ASN A 9 -9.99 -0.07 15.46
CA ASN A 9 -11.27 -0.36 16.07
C ASN A 9 -11.90 -1.58 15.40
N HIS A 10 -12.27 -2.56 16.22
CA HIS A 10 -12.97 -3.78 15.79
C HIS A 10 -14.29 -3.97 16.56
N LEU A 11 -14.65 -2.98 17.38
CA LEU A 11 -15.89 -3.02 18.16
C LEU A 11 -17.09 -2.93 17.22
N PRO A 12 -18.08 -3.83 17.35
CA PRO A 12 -19.27 -3.81 16.50
C PRO A 12 -20.09 -2.53 16.69
N ASP A 13 -20.14 -2.00 17.92
CA ASP A 13 -20.88 -0.80 18.31
C ASP A 13 -19.96 0.29 18.85
N LEU A 14 -19.05 0.76 17.97
CA LEU A 14 -18.05 1.78 18.31
C LEU A 14 -18.67 3.07 18.87
N ARG A 15 -19.83 3.48 18.35
CA ARG A 15 -20.54 4.69 18.81
C ARG A 15 -21.08 4.51 20.23
N GLU A 16 -21.66 3.37 20.55
CA GLU A 16 -22.16 3.05 21.89
C GLU A 16 -21.03 3.01 22.91
N ALA A 17 -19.95 2.30 22.63
CA ALA A 17 -18.77 2.25 23.51
C ALA A 17 -18.23 3.66 23.79
N ARG A 18 -18.18 4.52 22.77
CA ARG A 18 -17.74 5.91 22.90
C ARG A 18 -18.65 6.73 23.82
N GLU A 19 -19.97 6.60 23.71
CA GLU A 19 -20.93 7.32 24.57
C GLU A 19 -20.87 6.83 26.02
N LEU A 20 -20.68 5.53 26.26
CA LEU A 20 -20.50 4.99 27.61
C LEU A 20 -19.26 5.59 28.30
N VAL A 21 -18.15 5.72 27.55
CA VAL A 21 -16.93 6.39 28.07
C VAL A 21 -17.19 7.86 28.35
N LYS A 22 -17.86 8.60 27.46
CA LYS A 22 -18.19 10.02 27.66
C LYS A 22 -19.05 10.27 28.88
N THR A 23 -20.01 9.39 29.13
CA THR A 23 -20.92 9.49 30.28
C THR A 23 -20.34 8.92 31.56
N GLY A 24 -19.17 8.25 31.49
CA GLY A 24 -18.53 7.61 32.64
C GLY A 24 -19.32 6.39 33.17
N ASN A 25 -20.12 5.75 32.34
CA ASN A 25 -20.93 4.59 32.73
C ASN A 25 -20.09 3.31 32.71
N TYR A 26 -19.25 3.17 33.75
CA TYR A 26 -18.34 2.05 33.87
C TYR A 26 -19.07 0.69 34.05
N GLU A 27 -20.17 0.66 34.81
CA GLU A 27 -20.96 -0.56 35.05
C GLU A 27 -21.52 -1.12 33.73
N ALA A 28 -22.04 -0.26 32.85
CA ALA A 28 -22.50 -0.69 31.53
C ALA A 28 -21.34 -1.18 30.65
N MET A 29 -20.17 -0.57 30.76
CA MET A 29 -18.97 -1.04 30.02
C MET A 29 -18.54 -2.44 30.48
N GLU A 30 -18.49 -2.70 31.80
CA GLU A 30 -18.16 -4.03 32.34
C GLU A 30 -19.19 -5.10 31.93
N PHE A 31 -20.42 -4.70 31.74
CA PHE A 31 -21.49 -5.63 31.34
C PHE A 31 -21.42 -5.97 29.85
N LEU A 32 -21.04 -5.01 29.00
CA LEU A 32 -21.11 -5.15 27.53
C LEU A 32 -19.79 -5.59 26.88
N TYR A 33 -18.66 -5.37 27.55
CA TYR A 33 -17.34 -5.63 26.99
C TYR A 33 -16.48 -6.47 27.94
N ASP A 34 -15.94 -7.56 27.43
CA ASP A 34 -15.13 -8.53 28.22
C ASP A 34 -13.77 -7.94 28.65
N ASP A 35 -13.17 -7.05 27.83
CA ASP A 35 -11.87 -6.43 28.05
C ASP A 35 -11.96 -4.92 27.96
N ILE A 36 -12.10 -4.25 29.10
CA ILE A 36 -12.19 -2.79 29.20
C ILE A 36 -10.92 -2.08 28.69
N PRO A 37 -9.70 -2.47 29.10
CA PRO A 37 -8.46 -1.89 28.56
C PRO A 37 -8.38 -1.97 27.04
N ASP A 38 -8.69 -3.09 26.44
CA ASP A 38 -8.70 -3.24 24.98
C ASP A 38 -9.78 -2.36 24.34
N THR A 39 -11.01 -2.35 24.88
CA THR A 39 -12.09 -1.48 24.42
C THR A 39 -11.68 -0.01 24.43
N LEU A 40 -11.11 0.49 25.53
CA LEU A 40 -10.60 1.85 25.63
C LEU A 40 -9.49 2.14 24.62
N SER A 41 -8.58 1.19 24.42
CA SER A 41 -7.53 1.28 23.42
C SER A 41 -8.10 1.49 22.00
N GLN A 42 -9.14 0.76 21.63
CA GLN A 42 -9.80 0.86 20.34
C GLN A 42 -10.54 2.20 20.14
N LEU A 43 -10.90 2.89 21.23
CA LEU A 43 -11.60 4.19 21.17
C LEU A 43 -10.66 5.38 20.97
N ILE A 44 -9.33 5.23 21.07
CA ILE A 44 -8.39 6.36 21.00
C ILE A 44 -8.57 7.18 19.73
N ARG A 45 -8.80 6.55 18.57
CA ARG A 45 -9.03 7.26 17.29
C ARG A 45 -10.27 8.14 17.34
N THR A 46 -11.31 7.72 18.06
CA THR A 46 -12.58 8.43 18.14
C THR A 46 -12.50 9.73 18.95
N ALA A 47 -11.36 9.99 19.62
CA ALA A 47 -11.08 11.27 20.28
C ALA A 47 -10.79 12.41 19.29
N PHE A 48 -10.45 12.09 18.03
CA PHE A 48 -10.32 13.09 16.98
C PHE A 48 -11.72 13.40 16.44
N VAL A 49 -12.20 14.59 16.74
CA VAL A 49 -13.52 15.07 16.33
C VAL A 49 -13.37 16.36 15.51
N PRO A 50 -14.22 16.62 14.54
CA PRO A 50 -14.23 17.91 13.84
C PRO A 50 -14.74 19.02 14.77
N ARG A 51 -14.50 20.26 14.37
CA ARG A 51 -15.08 21.43 15.05
C ARG A 51 -16.60 21.42 14.93
N GLU A 52 -17.27 22.16 15.81
CA GLU A 52 -18.72 22.32 15.79
C GLU A 52 -19.19 22.86 14.43
N GLY A 53 -20.21 22.21 13.84
CA GLY A 53 -20.73 22.52 12.50
C GLY A 53 -19.86 22.05 11.34
N MET A 54 -18.88 21.19 11.62
CA MET A 54 -18.01 20.57 10.62
C MET A 54 -18.12 19.05 10.67
N LYS A 55 -17.69 18.40 9.59
CA LYS A 55 -17.52 16.96 9.49
C LYS A 55 -16.11 16.59 9.08
N PHE A 56 -15.72 15.31 9.26
CA PHE A 56 -14.58 14.75 8.57
C PHE A 56 -15.01 14.06 7.27
N ILE A 57 -14.24 14.30 6.23
CA ILE A 57 -14.15 13.43 5.06
C ILE A 57 -12.84 12.66 5.18
N VAL A 58 -12.95 11.33 5.21
CA VAL A 58 -11.83 10.42 5.19
C VAL A 58 -11.84 9.74 3.83
N ALA A 59 -10.81 9.98 3.02
CA ALA A 59 -10.73 9.47 1.67
C ALA A 59 -9.37 8.80 1.43
N ASP A 60 -9.36 7.59 0.85
CA ASP A 60 -8.16 6.83 0.57
C ASP A 60 -8.08 6.38 -0.90
N PHE A 61 -6.87 6.08 -1.36
CA PHE A 61 -6.68 5.55 -2.70
C PHE A 61 -7.00 4.06 -2.76
N SER A 62 -7.85 3.68 -3.69
CA SER A 62 -8.19 2.28 -3.95
C SER A 62 -7.02 1.54 -4.60
N ALA A 63 -6.36 0.63 -3.86
CA ALA A 63 -5.28 -0.23 -4.33
C ALA A 63 -4.14 0.51 -5.06
N ILE A 64 -3.66 1.62 -4.50
CA ILE A 64 -2.70 2.52 -5.17
C ILE A 64 -1.43 1.81 -5.62
N GLU A 65 -0.83 0.98 -4.77
CA GLU A 65 0.40 0.25 -5.11
C GLU A 65 0.19 -0.71 -6.29
N ALA A 66 -0.93 -1.44 -6.30
CA ALA A 66 -1.26 -2.34 -7.40
C ALA A 66 -1.48 -1.57 -8.72
N ARG A 67 -2.08 -0.37 -8.67
CA ARG A 67 -2.26 0.50 -9.84
C ARG A 67 -0.92 1.03 -10.37
N VAL A 68 -0.07 1.52 -9.48
CA VAL A 68 1.26 2.03 -9.84
C VAL A 68 2.13 0.90 -10.41
N LEU A 69 2.18 -0.26 -9.76
CA LEU A 69 2.93 -1.43 -10.24
C LEU A 69 2.47 -1.86 -11.63
N SER A 70 1.15 -2.01 -11.84
CA SER A 70 0.58 -2.42 -13.12
C SER A 70 0.87 -1.42 -14.23
N HIS A 71 0.78 -0.12 -13.92
CA HIS A 71 1.06 0.97 -14.87
C HIS A 71 2.53 0.97 -15.30
N LEU A 72 3.46 0.90 -14.35
CA LEU A 72 4.90 0.86 -14.66
C LEU A 72 5.28 -0.38 -15.45
N ALA A 73 4.78 -1.54 -15.06
CA ALA A 73 5.04 -2.80 -15.73
C ALA A 73 4.31 -2.95 -17.07
N LYS A 74 3.32 -2.11 -17.35
CA LYS A 74 2.40 -2.23 -18.52
C LYS A 74 1.67 -3.58 -18.55
N GLU A 75 1.16 -4.00 -17.39
CA GLU A 75 0.36 -5.23 -17.27
C GLU A 75 -1.09 -4.94 -17.69
N GLU A 76 -1.41 -5.19 -18.95
CA GLU A 76 -2.63 -4.70 -19.61
C GLU A 76 -3.92 -5.24 -18.99
N TRP A 77 -3.99 -6.52 -18.65
CA TRP A 77 -5.21 -7.10 -18.08
C TRP A 77 -5.60 -6.43 -16.75
N ARG A 78 -4.60 -6.05 -15.95
CA ARG A 78 -4.82 -5.33 -14.69
C ARG A 78 -5.32 -3.90 -14.95
N SER A 79 -4.76 -3.25 -15.97
CA SER A 79 -5.21 -1.93 -16.40
C SER A 79 -6.67 -1.95 -16.85
N GLU A 80 -7.11 -3.01 -17.57
CA GLU A 80 -8.51 -3.18 -17.93
C GLU A 80 -9.42 -3.42 -16.71
N VAL A 81 -8.96 -4.16 -15.70
CA VAL A 81 -9.69 -4.30 -14.44
C VAL A 81 -9.91 -2.94 -13.79
N PHE A 82 -8.86 -2.11 -13.69
CA PHE A 82 -8.97 -0.77 -13.09
C PHE A 82 -9.83 0.19 -13.91
N LYS A 83 -9.74 0.14 -15.23
CA LYS A 83 -10.56 0.96 -16.14
C LYS A 83 -12.05 0.67 -16.01
N ASN A 84 -12.40 -0.58 -15.76
CA ASN A 84 -13.77 -1.02 -15.54
C ASN A 84 -14.20 -0.94 -14.06
N ASN A 85 -13.47 -0.21 -13.21
CA ASN A 85 -13.71 -0.12 -11.77
C ASN A 85 -13.77 -1.47 -11.05
N GLY A 86 -13.11 -2.49 -11.59
CA GLY A 86 -13.04 -3.82 -11.01
C GLY A 86 -12.17 -3.86 -9.75
N ASP A 87 -12.42 -4.87 -8.92
CA ASP A 87 -11.63 -5.16 -7.73
C ASP A 87 -10.44 -6.07 -8.11
N ILE A 88 -9.23 -5.55 -8.03
CA ILE A 88 -8.01 -6.28 -8.41
C ILE A 88 -7.79 -7.53 -7.56
N TYR A 89 -8.23 -7.53 -6.30
CA TYR A 89 -8.10 -8.68 -5.42
C TYR A 89 -9.03 -9.83 -5.85
N CYS A 90 -10.25 -9.49 -6.29
CA CYS A 90 -11.17 -10.45 -6.90
C CYS A 90 -10.62 -10.98 -8.23
N ALA A 91 -10.11 -10.10 -9.07
CA ALA A 91 -9.55 -10.48 -10.37
C ALA A 91 -8.33 -11.38 -10.24
N SER A 92 -7.40 -11.07 -9.33
CA SER A 92 -6.25 -11.92 -9.03
C SER A 92 -6.66 -13.27 -8.46
N ALA A 93 -7.61 -13.30 -7.53
CA ALA A 93 -8.15 -14.55 -7.02
C ALA A 93 -8.79 -15.37 -8.14
N SER A 94 -9.56 -14.75 -9.03
CA SER A 94 -10.15 -15.44 -10.18
C SER A 94 -9.10 -16.05 -11.10
N ALA A 95 -8.02 -15.33 -11.38
CA ALA A 95 -6.91 -15.81 -12.21
C ALA A 95 -6.15 -16.97 -11.54
N MET A 96 -5.93 -16.89 -10.21
CA MET A 96 -5.19 -17.89 -9.45
C MET A 96 -5.96 -19.20 -9.25
N PHE A 97 -7.25 -19.10 -8.97
CA PHE A 97 -8.10 -20.26 -8.65
C PHE A 97 -8.91 -20.78 -9.84
N GLY A 98 -8.89 -20.08 -10.98
CA GLY A 98 -9.63 -20.47 -12.18
C GLY A 98 -11.15 -20.43 -12.02
N VAL A 99 -11.67 -19.65 -11.07
CA VAL A 99 -13.11 -19.51 -10.78
C VAL A 99 -13.49 -18.03 -10.66
N PRO A 100 -14.72 -17.65 -11.02
CA PRO A 100 -15.16 -16.27 -10.83
C PRO A 100 -15.22 -15.91 -9.33
N VAL A 101 -14.70 -14.72 -8.97
CA VAL A 101 -14.70 -14.19 -7.61
C VAL A 101 -15.30 -12.80 -7.61
N GLU A 102 -16.31 -12.58 -6.78
CA GLU A 102 -16.99 -11.30 -6.63
C GLU A 102 -16.90 -10.81 -5.19
N LYS A 103 -16.84 -9.50 -4.98
CA LYS A 103 -16.64 -8.88 -3.66
C LYS A 103 -17.74 -9.27 -2.65
N HIS A 104 -18.99 -9.35 -3.10
CA HIS A 104 -20.19 -9.66 -2.29
C HIS A 104 -21.05 -10.75 -2.95
N GLY A 105 -20.44 -11.72 -3.62
CA GLY A 105 -21.14 -12.72 -4.38
C GLY A 105 -20.41 -14.06 -4.43
N VAL A 106 -20.34 -14.62 -5.63
CA VAL A 106 -19.74 -15.94 -5.87
C VAL A 106 -18.28 -15.95 -5.43
N ASN A 107 -17.93 -16.96 -4.61
CA ASN A 107 -16.56 -17.18 -4.13
C ASN A 107 -15.93 -15.97 -3.40
N ALA A 108 -16.73 -15.12 -2.77
CA ALA A 108 -16.28 -13.90 -2.09
C ALA A 108 -15.16 -14.16 -1.04
N HIS A 109 -15.15 -15.32 -0.40
CA HIS A 109 -14.12 -15.74 0.56
C HIS A 109 -12.71 -15.83 -0.06
N LEU A 110 -12.60 -16.04 -1.38
CA LEU A 110 -11.32 -16.08 -2.08
C LEU A 110 -10.70 -14.69 -2.29
N ARG A 111 -11.50 -13.62 -2.20
CA ARG A 111 -11.00 -12.25 -2.35
C ARG A 111 -9.85 -11.93 -1.39
N GLN A 112 -9.96 -12.39 -0.14
CA GLN A 112 -8.90 -12.16 0.85
C GLN A 112 -7.61 -12.90 0.48
N LYS A 113 -7.69 -14.10 -0.09
CA LYS A 113 -6.54 -14.83 -0.63
C LYS A 113 -5.91 -14.08 -1.80
N GLY A 114 -6.72 -13.49 -2.68
CA GLY A 114 -6.25 -12.60 -3.75
C GLY A 114 -5.54 -11.35 -3.21
N LYS A 115 -6.05 -10.73 -2.14
CA LYS A 115 -5.41 -9.58 -1.50
C LYS A 115 -4.02 -9.95 -0.94
N ILE A 116 -3.90 -11.06 -0.25
CA ILE A 116 -2.62 -11.55 0.26
C ILE A 116 -1.63 -11.83 -0.88
N ALA A 117 -2.09 -12.50 -1.93
CA ALA A 117 -1.25 -12.77 -3.08
C ALA A 117 -0.73 -11.48 -3.73
N GLU A 118 -1.58 -10.48 -3.91
CA GLU A 118 -1.18 -9.17 -4.45
C GLU A 118 -0.09 -8.52 -3.60
N LEU A 119 -0.26 -8.49 -2.29
CA LEU A 119 0.69 -7.86 -1.37
C LEU A 119 1.99 -8.67 -1.22
N ALA A 120 1.90 -10.00 -1.19
CA ALA A 120 3.06 -10.88 -1.02
C ALA A 120 3.86 -11.05 -2.31
N LEU A 121 3.18 -11.26 -3.45
CA LEU A 121 3.83 -11.69 -4.70
C LEU A 121 4.21 -10.53 -5.61
N GLY A 122 3.54 -9.37 -5.48
CA GLY A 122 3.79 -8.19 -6.30
C GLY A 122 5.25 -7.71 -6.30
N TYR A 123 6.00 -8.05 -5.27
CA TYR A 123 7.39 -7.64 -5.06
C TYR A 123 8.35 -8.84 -4.94
N GLY A 124 8.08 -9.89 -5.72
CA GLY A 124 8.96 -11.05 -5.82
C GLY A 124 8.91 -12.01 -4.63
N GLY A 125 7.91 -11.87 -3.77
CA GLY A 125 7.66 -12.83 -2.70
C GLY A 125 7.42 -14.25 -3.27
N SER A 126 7.55 -15.24 -2.41
CA SER A 126 7.36 -16.65 -2.71
C SER A 126 6.58 -17.30 -1.56
N VAL A 127 6.60 -18.62 -1.47
CA VAL A 127 5.92 -19.40 -0.42
C VAL A 127 6.10 -18.80 0.97
N GLY A 128 7.36 -18.47 1.35
CA GLY A 128 7.62 -17.86 2.66
C GLY A 128 6.89 -16.53 2.90
N ALA A 129 6.70 -15.69 1.88
CA ALA A 129 5.95 -14.44 2.01
C ALA A 129 4.45 -14.72 2.20
N LEU A 130 3.89 -15.67 1.46
CA LEU A 130 2.49 -16.09 1.62
C LEU A 130 2.23 -16.64 3.03
N THR A 131 3.14 -17.48 3.55
CA THR A 131 3.05 -18.04 4.91
C THR A 131 3.06 -16.94 5.98
N VAL A 132 4.02 -16.01 5.89
CA VAL A 132 4.13 -14.89 6.85
C VAL A 132 2.89 -13.98 6.82
N MET A 133 2.22 -13.88 5.67
CA MET A 133 0.99 -13.10 5.52
C MET A 133 -0.29 -13.86 5.87
N GLY A 134 -0.19 -15.04 6.47
CA GLY A 134 -1.33 -15.77 7.01
C GLY A 134 -2.06 -16.66 5.98
N ALA A 135 -1.39 -17.10 4.92
CA ALA A 135 -2.02 -17.94 3.91
C ALA A 135 -2.51 -19.29 4.48
N LEU A 136 -1.73 -19.88 5.41
CA LEU A 136 -2.11 -21.15 6.05
C LEU A 136 -3.29 -20.99 7.01
N GLU A 137 -3.33 -19.89 7.78
CA GLU A 137 -4.43 -19.55 8.67
C GLU A 137 -5.75 -19.31 7.91
N MET A 138 -5.66 -18.97 6.61
CA MET A 138 -6.80 -18.82 5.72
C MET A 138 -7.23 -20.13 5.04
N GLY A 139 -6.66 -21.25 5.46
CA GLY A 139 -7.04 -22.57 5.00
C GLY A 139 -6.39 -23.01 3.68
N LEU A 140 -5.27 -22.38 3.27
CA LEU A 140 -4.39 -22.93 2.24
C LEU A 140 -3.46 -23.98 2.86
N THR A 141 -3.15 -25.02 2.10
CA THR A 141 -2.15 -26.04 2.49
C THR A 141 -0.78 -25.66 1.96
N GLU A 142 0.29 -26.20 2.56
CA GLU A 142 1.66 -25.94 2.10
C GLU A 142 1.86 -26.33 0.63
N ASP A 143 1.24 -27.43 0.19
CA ASP A 143 1.33 -27.91 -1.20
C ASP A 143 0.64 -26.99 -2.22
N GLU A 144 -0.31 -26.15 -1.79
CA GLU A 144 -0.99 -25.19 -2.64
C GLU A 144 -0.19 -23.90 -2.85
N LEU A 145 0.77 -23.59 -1.95
CA LEU A 145 1.44 -22.28 -1.96
C LEU A 145 2.33 -22.09 -3.20
N GLN A 146 3.14 -23.09 -3.58
CA GLN A 146 4.01 -22.96 -4.74
C GLN A 146 3.22 -22.88 -6.06
N PRO A 147 2.20 -23.71 -6.32
CA PRO A 147 1.31 -23.54 -7.47
C PRO A 147 0.67 -22.15 -7.57
N LEU A 148 0.28 -21.54 -6.44
CA LEU A 148 -0.27 -20.19 -6.42
C LEU A 148 0.76 -19.12 -6.80
N VAL A 149 1.99 -19.24 -6.29
CA VAL A 149 3.11 -18.36 -6.70
C VAL A 149 3.34 -18.45 -8.21
N ASP A 150 3.38 -19.66 -8.77
CA ASP A 150 3.62 -19.89 -10.19
C ASP A 150 2.47 -19.38 -11.06
N SER A 151 1.23 -19.61 -10.63
CA SER A 151 0.02 -19.09 -11.28
C SER A 151 0.00 -17.56 -11.32
N TRP A 152 0.28 -16.91 -10.17
CA TRP A 152 0.32 -15.46 -10.11
C TRP A 152 1.41 -14.87 -11.02
N ARG A 153 2.61 -15.43 -11.02
CA ARG A 153 3.71 -14.98 -11.88
C ARG A 153 3.41 -15.20 -13.36
N SER A 154 2.77 -16.30 -13.70
CA SER A 154 2.34 -16.60 -15.08
C SER A 154 1.26 -15.62 -15.57
N ALA A 155 0.37 -15.19 -14.67
CA ALA A 155 -0.66 -14.19 -14.98
C ALA A 155 -0.09 -12.76 -15.05
N ASN A 156 1.10 -12.51 -14.48
CA ASN A 156 1.71 -11.18 -14.41
C ASN A 156 3.14 -11.14 -15.01
N PRO A 157 3.33 -11.56 -16.26
CA PRO A 157 4.66 -11.69 -16.87
C PRO A 157 5.39 -10.35 -16.99
N ASN A 158 4.68 -9.26 -17.23
CA ASN A 158 5.28 -7.94 -17.38
C ASN A 158 5.78 -7.41 -16.03
N ILE A 159 5.09 -7.70 -14.94
CA ILE A 159 5.57 -7.36 -13.58
C ILE A 159 6.86 -8.12 -13.27
N VAL A 160 6.90 -9.42 -13.59
CA VAL A 160 8.12 -10.24 -13.41
C VAL A 160 9.28 -9.69 -14.27
N GLN A 161 9.02 -9.31 -15.51
CA GLN A 161 10.03 -8.67 -16.37
C GLN A 161 10.51 -7.34 -15.80
N PHE A 162 9.61 -6.53 -15.24
CA PHE A 162 9.94 -5.26 -14.60
C PHE A 162 10.89 -5.45 -13.42
N TRP A 163 10.66 -6.43 -12.55
CA TRP A 163 11.59 -6.73 -11.45
C TRP A 163 13.02 -6.94 -11.94
N TRP A 164 13.18 -7.75 -12.96
CA TRP A 164 14.50 -8.11 -13.49
C TRP A 164 15.12 -7.02 -14.36
N ALA A 165 14.30 -6.19 -15.00
CA ALA A 165 14.79 -5.00 -15.69
C ALA A 165 15.39 -4.00 -14.70
N VAL A 166 14.72 -3.74 -13.57
CA VAL A 166 15.24 -2.89 -12.49
C VAL A 166 16.51 -3.50 -11.88
N ASP A 167 16.52 -4.80 -11.62
CA ASP A 167 17.72 -5.49 -11.08
C ASP A 167 18.95 -5.29 -11.98
N ARG A 168 18.78 -5.51 -13.28
CA ARG A 168 19.84 -5.30 -14.27
C ARG A 168 20.33 -3.85 -14.32
N CYS A 169 19.41 -2.88 -14.31
CA CYS A 169 19.78 -1.45 -14.32
C CYS A 169 20.56 -1.07 -13.07
N VAL A 170 20.07 -1.44 -11.88
CA VAL A 170 20.74 -1.15 -10.60
C VAL A 170 22.15 -1.76 -10.58
N LYS A 171 22.27 -3.05 -10.90
CA LYS A 171 23.57 -3.76 -10.91
C LYS A 171 24.54 -3.15 -11.90
N LYS A 172 24.07 -2.83 -13.12
CA LYS A 172 24.89 -2.21 -14.16
C LYS A 172 25.36 -0.82 -13.75
N THR A 173 24.45 0.02 -13.22
CA THR A 173 24.81 1.35 -12.72
C THR A 173 25.86 1.28 -11.61
N ILE A 174 25.76 0.33 -10.68
CA ILE A 174 26.74 0.17 -9.59
C ILE A 174 28.07 -0.33 -10.11
N LYS A 175 28.10 -1.30 -11.02
CA LYS A 175 29.35 -1.91 -11.54
C LYS A 175 30.12 -1.01 -12.48
N GLU A 176 29.40 -0.42 -13.44
CA GLU A 176 29.99 0.28 -14.58
C GLU A 176 30.03 1.81 -14.38
N ARG A 177 29.34 2.32 -13.34
CA ARG A 177 29.24 3.77 -13.06
C ARG A 177 28.63 4.57 -14.21
N ILE A 178 27.68 3.97 -14.92
CA ILE A 178 26.96 4.60 -16.02
C ILE A 178 25.49 4.77 -15.65
N ASP A 179 24.86 5.75 -16.26
CA ASP A 179 23.43 5.96 -16.11
C ASP A 179 22.68 4.89 -16.90
N THR A 180 21.59 4.40 -16.32
CA THR A 180 20.70 3.42 -16.95
C THR A 180 19.24 3.86 -16.77
N GLU A 181 18.35 3.31 -17.59
CA GLU A 181 16.93 3.62 -17.53
C GLU A 181 16.11 2.38 -17.85
N THR A 182 14.97 2.24 -17.18
CA THR A 182 13.92 1.26 -17.53
C THR A 182 12.56 1.72 -17.02
N HIS A 183 11.50 1.54 -17.81
CA HIS A 183 10.11 1.85 -17.42
C HIS A 183 9.90 3.30 -16.93
N GLY A 184 10.66 4.26 -17.50
CA GLY A 184 10.61 5.66 -17.09
C GLY A 184 11.28 5.95 -15.74
N ILE A 185 12.08 5.04 -15.22
CA ILE A 185 12.86 5.18 -13.99
C ILE A 185 14.33 5.29 -14.36
N HIS A 186 15.02 6.34 -13.88
CA HIS A 186 16.42 6.60 -14.13
C HIS A 186 17.28 6.17 -12.95
N PHE A 187 18.42 5.54 -13.24
CA PHE A 187 19.39 5.07 -12.25
C PHE A 187 20.74 5.69 -12.55
N TYR A 188 21.35 6.32 -11.56
CA TYR A 188 22.66 6.88 -11.71
C TYR A 188 23.48 6.81 -10.42
N TYR A 189 24.79 6.84 -10.56
CA TYR A 189 25.71 6.81 -9.44
C TYR A 189 26.42 8.17 -9.30
N LYS A 190 26.33 8.76 -8.11
CA LYS A 190 26.96 10.05 -7.82
C LYS A 190 27.38 10.14 -6.35
N SER A 191 28.59 10.64 -6.12
CA SER A 191 29.09 10.94 -4.74
C SER A 191 28.96 9.77 -3.76
N GLY A 192 29.25 8.55 -4.19
CA GLY A 192 29.18 7.37 -3.33
C GLY A 192 27.78 6.81 -3.12
N MET A 193 26.79 7.27 -3.87
CA MET A 193 25.40 6.82 -3.74
C MET A 193 24.82 6.40 -5.09
N LEU A 194 23.97 5.37 -5.06
CA LEU A 194 23.03 5.09 -6.13
C LEU A 194 21.79 5.96 -5.93
N PHE A 195 21.39 6.64 -6.97
CA PHE A 195 20.12 7.36 -7.04
C PHE A 195 19.17 6.65 -7.99
N ILE A 196 17.91 6.56 -7.58
CA ILE A 196 16.79 6.12 -8.43
C ILE A 196 15.86 7.33 -8.54
N GLU A 197 15.80 7.93 -9.73
CA GLU A 197 14.95 9.08 -10.01
C GLU A 197 13.58 8.62 -10.50
N LEU A 198 12.55 9.07 -9.81
CA LEU A 198 11.16 8.74 -10.04
C LEU A 198 10.53 9.68 -11.07
N PRO A 199 9.40 9.34 -11.71
CA PRO A 199 8.69 10.22 -12.64
C PRO A 199 8.33 11.60 -12.07
N SER A 200 8.15 11.70 -10.75
CA SER A 200 7.92 12.96 -10.03
C SER A 200 9.15 13.89 -9.96
N GLY A 201 10.33 13.40 -10.36
CA GLY A 201 11.63 14.07 -10.18
C GLY A 201 12.23 13.86 -8.78
N ARG A 202 11.50 13.20 -7.86
CA ARG A 202 12.06 12.82 -6.55
C ARG A 202 13.03 11.66 -6.71
N ARG A 203 13.95 11.55 -5.76
CA ARG A 203 15.02 10.54 -5.81
C ARG A 203 15.05 9.69 -4.57
N LEU A 204 15.17 8.38 -4.76
CA LEU A 204 15.60 7.45 -3.72
C LEU A 204 17.11 7.39 -3.74
N SER A 205 17.75 7.30 -2.57
CA SER A 205 19.21 7.27 -2.43
C SER A 205 19.65 6.09 -1.60
N TYR A 206 20.67 5.37 -2.08
CA TYR A 206 21.25 4.20 -1.43
C TYR A 206 22.74 4.45 -1.21
N VAL A 207 23.15 4.46 0.06
CA VAL A 207 24.49 4.87 0.47
C VAL A 207 25.50 3.74 0.28
N LYS A 208 26.65 4.06 -0.31
CA LYS A 208 27.76 3.13 -0.56
C LYS A 208 27.32 1.78 -1.16
N PRO A 209 26.53 1.79 -2.25
CA PRO A 209 26.07 0.57 -2.86
C PRO A 209 27.26 -0.20 -3.47
N LYS A 210 27.25 -1.50 -3.28
CA LYS A 210 28.24 -2.43 -3.82
C LYS A 210 27.61 -3.76 -4.19
N MET A 211 28.29 -4.54 -5.00
CA MET A 211 27.90 -5.91 -5.26
C MET A 211 28.21 -6.80 -4.06
N GLY A 212 27.32 -7.71 -3.75
CA GLY A 212 27.44 -8.71 -2.71
C GLY A 212 26.96 -10.08 -3.21
N VAL A 213 26.93 -11.03 -2.32
CA VAL A 213 26.39 -12.37 -2.57
C VAL A 213 25.34 -12.65 -1.51
N ASN A 214 24.16 -13.07 -1.94
CA ASN A 214 23.07 -13.40 -1.03
C ASN A 214 23.27 -14.77 -0.37
N LYS A 215 22.41 -15.09 0.60
CA LYS A 215 22.44 -16.37 1.31
C LYS A 215 22.28 -17.62 0.42
N PHE A 216 21.84 -17.45 -0.83
CA PHE A 216 21.68 -18.52 -1.82
C PHE A 216 22.87 -18.62 -2.80
N GLY A 217 23.93 -17.84 -2.61
CA GLY A 217 25.09 -17.81 -3.49
C GLY A 217 24.92 -16.97 -4.77
N SER A 218 23.80 -16.28 -4.92
CA SER A 218 23.52 -15.42 -6.08
C SER A 218 24.00 -13.99 -5.85
N GLU A 219 24.35 -13.30 -6.94
CA GLU A 219 24.77 -11.91 -6.89
C GLU A 219 23.62 -10.99 -6.43
N SER A 220 23.87 -10.20 -5.41
CA SER A 220 22.95 -9.23 -4.83
C SER A 220 23.57 -7.85 -4.74
N VAL A 221 22.77 -6.86 -4.36
CA VAL A 221 23.23 -5.51 -4.05
C VAL A 221 23.22 -5.31 -2.55
N VAL A 222 24.26 -4.69 -2.01
CA VAL A 222 24.37 -4.32 -0.60
C VAL A 222 24.60 -2.82 -0.50
N TYR A 223 23.89 -2.16 0.40
CA TYR A 223 24.06 -0.74 0.68
C TYR A 223 24.02 -0.47 2.19
N GLU A 224 24.45 0.70 2.63
CA GLU A 224 24.40 1.09 4.04
C GLU A 224 23.12 1.89 4.33
N GLY A 225 22.46 1.59 5.45
CA GLY A 225 21.24 2.26 5.86
C GLY A 225 20.78 1.88 7.26
N VAL A 226 19.66 2.44 7.70
CA VAL A 226 19.03 2.06 8.96
C VAL A 226 18.23 0.78 8.74
N GLY A 227 18.68 -0.32 9.36
CA GLY A 227 18.02 -1.61 9.24
C GLY A 227 16.86 -1.82 10.23
N GLY A 228 16.34 -3.04 10.27
CA GLY A 228 15.23 -3.42 11.12
C GLY A 228 15.47 -3.25 12.62
N THR A 229 16.74 -3.32 13.04
CA THR A 229 17.18 -3.08 14.42
C THR A 229 17.29 -1.60 14.80
N LYS A 230 16.91 -0.69 13.89
CA LYS A 230 17.08 0.78 14.00
C LYS A 230 18.54 1.22 14.13
N LYS A 231 19.49 0.38 13.75
CA LYS A 231 20.94 0.69 13.68
C LYS A 231 21.37 0.87 12.23
N TRP A 232 22.45 1.62 12.04
CA TRP A 232 23.12 1.75 10.76
C TRP A 232 23.88 0.47 10.45
N GLU A 233 23.49 -0.22 9.38
CA GLU A 233 24.02 -1.53 9.01
C GLU A 233 24.04 -1.73 7.50
N GLN A 234 24.65 -2.83 7.05
CA GLN A 234 24.58 -3.24 5.65
C GLN A 234 23.24 -3.94 5.39
N ILE A 235 22.55 -3.48 4.36
CA ILE A 235 21.23 -3.99 3.94
C ILE A 235 21.40 -4.64 2.56
N GLU A 236 20.97 -5.90 2.44
CA GLU A 236 20.90 -6.59 1.16
C GLU A 236 19.61 -6.23 0.42
N SER A 237 19.72 -6.07 -0.90
CA SER A 237 18.57 -5.78 -1.77
C SER A 237 18.74 -6.43 -3.15
N TYR A 238 17.63 -6.53 -3.85
CA TYR A 238 17.53 -7.16 -5.17
C TYR A 238 16.37 -6.51 -5.95
N GLY A 239 16.25 -6.82 -7.24
CA GLY A 239 15.32 -6.16 -8.15
C GLY A 239 13.90 -5.93 -7.62
N PRO A 240 13.16 -6.98 -7.23
CA PRO A 240 11.83 -6.84 -6.66
C PRO A 240 11.75 -5.90 -5.46
N LYS A 241 12.77 -5.88 -4.58
CA LYS A 241 12.80 -4.98 -3.41
C LYS A 241 13.03 -3.52 -3.82
N PHE A 242 13.81 -3.28 -4.87
CA PHE A 242 13.92 -1.94 -5.45
C PHE A 242 12.59 -1.50 -6.09
N VAL A 243 11.88 -2.43 -6.76
CA VAL A 243 10.54 -2.14 -7.33
C VAL A 243 9.55 -1.80 -6.23
N GLU A 244 9.53 -2.51 -5.11
CA GLU A 244 8.70 -2.16 -3.95
C GLU A 244 8.97 -0.72 -3.48
N ASN A 245 10.25 -0.36 -3.28
CA ASN A 245 10.62 0.99 -2.86
C ASN A 245 10.19 2.05 -3.89
N ILE A 246 10.33 1.77 -5.20
CA ILE A 246 9.92 2.66 -6.29
C ILE A 246 8.40 2.86 -6.25
N VAL A 247 7.63 1.78 -6.19
CA VAL A 247 6.16 1.83 -6.21
C VAL A 247 5.62 2.56 -4.99
N GLN A 248 6.12 2.24 -3.79
CA GLN A 248 5.71 2.91 -2.55
C GLN A 248 6.08 4.40 -2.57
N ALA A 249 7.25 4.73 -3.12
CA ALA A 249 7.66 6.11 -3.24
C ALA A 249 6.79 6.90 -4.22
N ILE A 250 6.45 6.33 -5.38
CA ILE A 250 5.53 6.95 -6.35
C ILE A 250 4.13 7.10 -5.74
N SER A 251 3.63 6.09 -5.02
CA SER A 251 2.35 6.17 -4.31
C SER A 251 2.33 7.31 -3.30
N ARG A 252 3.43 7.51 -2.58
CA ARG A 252 3.60 8.65 -1.68
C ARG A 252 3.64 9.99 -2.42
N ASP A 253 4.26 10.06 -3.61
CA ASP A 253 4.29 11.27 -4.43
C ASP A 253 2.89 11.61 -4.98
N ILE A 254 2.08 10.59 -5.31
CA ILE A 254 0.68 10.76 -5.73
C ILE A 254 -0.15 11.34 -4.58
N LEU A 255 -0.01 10.82 -3.36
CA LEU A 255 -0.68 11.39 -2.18
C LEU A 255 -0.25 12.85 -1.95
N ALA A 256 1.04 13.14 -2.04
CA ALA A 256 1.54 14.51 -1.91
C ALA A 256 1.00 15.45 -3.01
N TYR A 257 0.82 14.95 -4.22
CA TYR A 257 0.16 15.68 -5.29
C TYR A 257 -1.31 15.96 -4.97
N ALA A 258 -2.06 14.96 -4.50
CA ALA A 258 -3.44 15.12 -4.06
C ALA A 258 -3.58 16.16 -2.94
N MET A 259 -2.69 16.12 -1.93
CA MET A 259 -2.65 17.13 -0.86
C MET A 259 -2.42 18.54 -1.41
N ARG A 260 -1.58 18.70 -2.42
CA ARG A 260 -1.35 20.00 -3.06
C ARG A 260 -2.57 20.52 -3.83
N THR A 261 -3.25 19.64 -4.55
CA THR A 261 -4.48 20.01 -5.30
C THR A 261 -5.65 20.30 -4.38
N LEU A 262 -5.67 19.71 -3.19
CA LEU A 262 -6.64 19.92 -2.11
C LEU A 262 -6.16 20.94 -1.06
N SER A 263 -5.16 21.79 -1.37
CA SER A 263 -4.60 22.77 -0.42
C SER A 263 -5.58 23.84 0.05
N HIS A 264 -6.72 23.98 -0.61
CA HIS A 264 -7.84 24.82 -0.20
C HIS A 264 -8.72 24.18 0.89
N CYS A 265 -8.57 22.87 1.12
CA CYS A 265 -9.23 22.14 2.18
C CYS A 265 -8.37 22.12 3.44
N PHE A 266 -9.01 21.99 4.61
CA PHE A 266 -8.30 21.81 5.86
C PHE A 266 -7.93 20.34 6.08
N ILE A 267 -6.74 19.93 5.63
CA ILE A 267 -6.21 18.57 5.79
C ILE A 267 -5.66 18.45 7.21
N CYS A 268 -6.38 17.71 8.08
CA CYS A 268 -5.98 17.47 9.46
C CYS A 268 -4.84 16.46 9.59
N GLY A 269 -4.78 15.51 8.67
CA GLY A 269 -3.78 14.45 8.69
C GLY A 269 -3.84 13.54 7.48
N HIS A 270 -2.91 12.60 7.45
CA HIS A 270 -2.91 11.52 6.48
C HIS A 270 -2.38 10.23 7.14
N VAL A 271 -2.85 9.10 6.66
CA VAL A 271 -2.43 7.76 7.09
C VAL A 271 -2.20 6.90 5.85
N HIS A 272 -0.96 6.48 5.61
CA HIS A 272 -0.56 5.75 4.40
C HIS A 272 -0.98 6.48 3.11
N ASP A 273 -2.08 6.07 2.51
CA ASP A 273 -2.70 6.59 1.28
C ASP A 273 -4.04 7.31 1.53
N GLU A 274 -4.40 7.50 2.80
CA GLU A 274 -5.62 8.14 3.28
C GLU A 274 -5.39 9.61 3.63
N LEU A 275 -6.36 10.47 3.32
CA LEU A 275 -6.45 11.86 3.78
C LEU A 275 -7.62 12.02 4.75
N ILE A 276 -7.38 12.78 5.82
CA ILE A 276 -8.41 13.19 6.79
C ILE A 276 -8.61 14.69 6.62
N ILE A 277 -9.77 15.08 6.13
CA ILE A 277 -10.13 16.46 5.81
C ILE A 277 -11.27 16.91 6.69
N GLU A 278 -11.09 18.02 7.40
CA GLU A 278 -12.18 18.70 8.09
C GLU A 278 -12.81 19.72 7.16
N CYS A 279 -14.12 19.69 7.03
CA CYS A 279 -14.87 20.58 6.14
C CYS A 279 -16.29 20.85 6.65
N SER A 280 -16.95 21.86 6.07
CA SER A 280 -18.36 22.14 6.30
C SER A 280 -19.26 21.03 5.72
N GLU A 281 -20.49 20.95 6.22
CA GLU A 281 -21.46 19.90 5.86
C GLU A 281 -21.81 19.86 4.37
N ASP A 282 -21.68 20.97 3.66
CA ASP A 282 -21.98 21.12 2.23
C ASP A 282 -20.88 20.60 1.30
N VAL A 283 -19.69 20.31 1.80
CA VAL A 283 -18.59 19.75 0.98
C VAL A 283 -18.91 18.32 0.59
N SER A 284 -18.84 18.05 -0.72
CA SER A 284 -19.13 16.73 -1.28
C SER A 284 -17.94 15.78 -1.14
N LEU A 285 -18.20 14.60 -0.58
CA LEU A 285 -17.26 13.47 -0.56
C LEU A 285 -16.82 13.08 -1.98
N ASP A 286 -17.78 12.99 -2.90
CA ASP A 286 -17.49 12.61 -4.29
C ASP A 286 -16.53 13.58 -4.97
N ALA A 287 -16.68 14.90 -4.71
CA ALA A 287 -15.79 15.91 -5.25
C ALA A 287 -14.35 15.77 -4.71
N ILE A 288 -14.18 15.43 -3.44
CA ILE A 288 -12.87 15.14 -2.84
C ILE A 288 -12.26 13.89 -3.45
N CYS A 289 -13.02 12.79 -3.55
CA CYS A 289 -12.55 11.54 -4.15
C CYS A 289 -12.20 11.71 -5.63
N GLU A 290 -13.01 12.47 -6.40
CA GLU A 290 -12.68 12.80 -7.80
C GLU A 290 -11.38 13.59 -7.90
N GLN A 291 -11.20 14.60 -7.04
CA GLN A 291 -9.98 15.40 -7.04
C GLN A 291 -8.74 14.56 -6.65
N MET A 292 -8.84 13.67 -5.67
CA MET A 292 -7.77 12.72 -5.32
C MET A 292 -7.46 11.78 -6.47
N GLY A 293 -8.48 11.30 -7.19
CA GLY A 293 -8.36 10.39 -8.32
C GLY A 293 -7.72 11.01 -9.57
N ARG A 294 -7.42 12.30 -9.59
CA ARG A 294 -6.79 12.96 -10.75
C ARG A 294 -5.35 12.51 -10.93
N THR A 295 -5.05 12.06 -12.13
CA THR A 295 -3.70 11.62 -12.49
C THR A 295 -2.70 12.78 -12.46
N PRO A 296 -1.58 12.66 -11.74
CA PRO A 296 -0.53 13.67 -11.78
C PRO A 296 0.08 13.81 -13.17
N PRO A 297 0.47 15.03 -13.59
CA PRO A 297 0.99 15.28 -14.95
C PRO A 297 2.31 14.57 -15.26
N TRP A 298 3.06 14.19 -14.22
CA TRP A 298 4.34 13.49 -14.35
C TRP A 298 4.22 11.96 -14.49
N ILE A 299 3.02 11.39 -14.40
CA ILE A 299 2.74 9.97 -14.65
C ILE A 299 1.45 9.79 -15.48
N PRO A 300 1.45 10.27 -16.74
CA PRO A 300 0.25 10.27 -17.57
C PRO A 300 -0.25 8.86 -17.84
N GLY A 301 -1.58 8.70 -17.88
CA GLY A 301 -2.23 7.42 -18.16
C GLY A 301 -2.39 6.48 -16.96
N LEU A 302 -1.86 6.82 -15.79
CA LEU A 302 -2.13 6.07 -14.58
C LEU A 302 -3.61 6.24 -14.17
N LEU A 303 -4.32 5.12 -14.00
CA LEU A 303 -5.71 5.10 -13.58
C LEU A 303 -5.78 5.11 -12.04
N LEU A 304 -6.15 6.24 -11.47
CA LEU A 304 -6.35 6.40 -10.02
C LEU A 304 -7.83 6.39 -9.68
N ARG A 305 -8.14 5.95 -8.47
CA ARG A 305 -9.45 6.05 -7.85
C ARG A 305 -9.27 6.25 -6.35
N ALA A 306 -10.07 7.13 -5.78
CA ALA A 306 -10.22 7.26 -4.35
C ALA A 306 -11.66 6.95 -3.96
N ASP A 307 -11.82 6.35 -2.80
CA ASP A 307 -13.10 6.09 -2.15
C ASP A 307 -13.02 6.67 -0.73
N GLY A 308 -14.16 6.89 -0.07
CA GLY A 308 -14.12 7.47 1.26
C GLY A 308 -15.47 7.45 1.97
N TYR A 309 -15.50 8.08 3.13
CA TYR A 309 -16.71 8.22 3.94
C TYR A 309 -16.69 9.53 4.73
N GLU A 310 -17.86 9.93 5.19
CA GLU A 310 -18.06 11.07 6.08
C GLU A 310 -18.26 10.59 7.52
N CYS A 311 -17.76 11.34 8.48
CA CYS A 311 -17.92 10.98 9.89
C CYS A 311 -17.85 12.20 10.83
N ASP A 312 -18.44 12.04 12.01
CA ASP A 312 -18.43 12.97 13.14
C ASP A 312 -17.32 12.70 14.17
N PHE A 313 -16.53 11.65 13.96
CA PHE A 313 -15.28 11.34 14.65
C PHE A 313 -14.45 10.40 13.79
N TYR A 314 -13.13 10.50 13.89
CA TYR A 314 -12.23 9.65 13.10
C TYR A 314 -12.32 8.17 13.51
N LYS A 315 -12.55 7.33 12.56
CA LYS A 315 -12.49 5.87 12.65
C LYS A 315 -11.72 5.35 11.44
N LYS A 316 -11.21 4.15 11.52
CA LYS A 316 -10.65 3.44 10.37
C LYS A 316 -11.54 2.25 10.05
N ASP A 317 -12.03 2.19 8.82
CA ASP A 317 -12.78 1.05 8.32
C ASP A 317 -11.88 -0.13 7.99
#